data_c804c5107cd7fc0558b3cacc3fb3c806
#
_entry.id   c804c5107cd7fc0558b3cacc3fb3c806
#
_cell.length_a   1.000
_cell.length_b   1.000
_cell.length_c   1.000
_cell.angle_alpha   90.00
_cell.angle_beta   90.00
_cell.angle_gamma   90.00
#
_symmetry.space_group_name_H-M   'P 1'
#
loop_
_entity.id
_entity.type
_entity.pdbx_description
1 polymer ?
#
loop_
_entity_poly.entity_id
_entity_poly.type
_entity_poly.pdbx_seq_one_letter_code
_entity_poly.pdbx_strand_id
1 'polypeptide(L)'
;MELRAICGDTLFIVAVTGAVSAEVHAALFDAGIDDLLSEESPQHLLRCLLRARRHLTLLHAQERKLDALQDKLDAWQDGLDHLPTPIYIKDVAGRYIGCNTAFSQFVGTERHHVIGQTLADFLPHDTAEAHRESDLDVMRSGGVIRVETDVCVPDTGMRHVMLHKACIAAPDGGLRGIAGVLIDITERKELEARLTAAAERDPLTNAFNRRKFFQVAASAVERISQGETRFAVAVIDIDHFKVINDQLGHGEGDVTLCSIVDTLRAYEDDGVLVARAGGEEFFAFFSGENAVQAEQLLERMRADIARYCQVVTEIGTAGTISIGLADFDPMQESIDQALRRADLALYRAKRDGRNRLCKAP
;
A
#
# COMPACT_ATOMS: atom_id res chain seq x y z
N MET A 1 -47.01 19.76 39.85
CA MET A 1 -46.61 18.96 38.67
C MET A 1 -46.06 19.78 37.51
N GLU A 2 -46.69 20.88 37.17
CA GLU A 2 -46.21 21.74 36.03
C GLU A 2 -44.79 22.29 36.21
N LEU A 3 -44.41 22.71 37.42
CA LEU A 3 -43.08 23.28 37.68
C LEU A 3 -41.96 22.24 37.47
N ARG A 4 -42.16 20.98 37.84
CA ARG A 4 -41.13 19.94 37.61
C ARG A 4 -41.09 19.47 36.15
N ALA A 5 -42.23 19.52 35.46
CA ALA A 5 -42.26 19.29 34.01
C ALA A 5 -41.49 20.32 33.19
N ILE A 6 -41.40 21.56 33.71
CA ILE A 6 -40.66 22.67 33.05
C ILE A 6 -39.20 22.70 33.50
N CYS A 7 -38.89 22.47 34.78
CA CYS A 7 -37.57 22.65 35.39
C CYS A 7 -36.81 21.31 35.60
N GLY A 8 -37.45 20.17 35.34
CA GLY A 8 -36.87 18.85 35.59
C GLY A 8 -36.54 18.61 37.05
N ASP A 9 -35.55 17.74 37.32
CA ASP A 9 -35.11 17.38 38.68
C ASP A 9 -34.18 18.41 39.35
N THR A 10 -33.97 19.55 38.72
CA THR A 10 -33.16 20.65 39.26
C THR A 10 -33.88 21.47 40.32
N LEU A 11 -35.16 21.27 40.50
CA LEU A 11 -35.99 22.01 41.46
C LEU A 11 -36.34 21.11 42.63
N PHE A 12 -36.04 21.54 43.87
CA PHE A 12 -36.49 20.93 45.09
C PHE A 12 -37.81 21.58 45.52
N ILE A 13 -38.89 20.79 45.46
CA ILE A 13 -40.25 21.30 45.73
C ILE A 13 -40.66 20.94 47.13
N VAL A 14 -41.04 21.96 47.90
CA VAL A 14 -41.58 21.81 49.25
C VAL A 14 -43.04 22.28 49.27
N ALA A 15 -43.92 21.44 49.68
CA ALA A 15 -45.29 21.84 49.93
C ALA A 15 -45.46 22.28 51.39
N VAL A 16 -46.09 23.44 51.57
CA VAL A 16 -46.44 23.94 52.87
C VAL A 16 -47.93 23.59 53.13
N THR A 17 -48.16 22.79 54.14
CA THR A 17 -49.52 22.32 54.42
C THR A 17 -49.81 22.40 55.91
N GLY A 18 -51.11 22.53 56.28
CA GLY A 18 -51.55 22.25 57.61
C GLY A 18 -51.57 20.75 57.97
N ALA A 19 -52.18 20.30 58.99
CA ALA A 19 -52.30 18.87 59.34
C ALA A 19 -53.00 18.11 58.21
N VAL A 20 -52.32 17.15 57.56
CA VAL A 20 -52.83 16.32 56.47
C VAL A 20 -52.88 14.85 56.88
N SER A 21 -53.78 14.08 56.30
CA SER A 21 -53.84 12.64 56.52
C SER A 21 -52.64 11.93 55.83
N ALA A 22 -52.33 10.71 56.32
CA ALA A 22 -51.27 9.89 55.74
C ALA A 22 -51.45 9.60 54.26
N GLU A 23 -52.70 9.47 53.78
CA GLU A 23 -53.07 9.26 52.39
C GLU A 23 -52.73 10.48 51.49
N VAL A 24 -53.09 11.67 51.99
CA VAL A 24 -52.74 12.94 51.29
C VAL A 24 -51.25 13.17 51.31
N HIS A 25 -50.55 12.79 52.37
CA HIS A 25 -49.11 12.83 52.48
C HIS A 25 -48.43 11.98 51.39
N ALA A 26 -48.85 10.72 51.25
CA ALA A 26 -48.36 9.82 50.20
C ALA A 26 -48.63 10.36 48.77
N ALA A 27 -49.86 10.85 48.54
CA ALA A 27 -50.27 11.39 47.25
C ALA A 27 -49.49 12.64 46.85
N LEU A 28 -48.99 13.47 47.74
CA LEU A 28 -48.16 14.63 47.48
C LEU A 28 -46.76 14.22 47.07
N PHE A 29 -46.13 13.21 47.68
CA PHE A 29 -44.85 12.67 47.25
C PHE A 29 -44.94 11.96 45.88
N ASP A 30 -46.01 11.18 45.67
CA ASP A 30 -46.26 10.57 44.34
C ASP A 30 -46.48 11.63 43.26
N ALA A 31 -47.00 12.81 43.62
CA ALA A 31 -47.13 13.97 42.75
C ALA A 31 -45.79 14.72 42.49
N GLY A 32 -44.68 14.26 43.08
CA GLY A 32 -43.36 14.79 42.82
C GLY A 32 -42.91 15.91 43.76
N ILE A 33 -43.49 15.98 44.97
CA ILE A 33 -43.03 16.88 46.02
C ILE A 33 -41.89 16.21 46.79
N ASP A 34 -40.79 16.97 47.02
CA ASP A 34 -39.57 16.45 47.64
C ASP A 34 -39.60 16.50 49.16
N ASP A 35 -40.37 17.41 49.74
CA ASP A 35 -40.58 17.52 51.19
C ASP A 35 -41.88 18.26 51.54
N LEU A 36 -42.31 18.04 52.75
CA LEU A 36 -43.52 18.68 53.32
C LEU A 36 -43.16 19.52 54.54
N LEU A 37 -43.66 20.73 54.60
CA LEU A 37 -43.46 21.67 55.66
C LEU A 37 -44.79 21.87 56.40
N SER A 38 -44.83 21.59 57.71
CA SER A 38 -45.95 21.95 58.61
C SER A 38 -45.67 23.35 59.18
N GLU A 39 -46.72 24.22 59.22
CA GLU A 39 -46.61 25.61 59.62
C GLU A 39 -46.12 25.83 61.05
N GLU A 40 -46.03 24.80 61.89
CA GLU A 40 -45.84 24.96 63.36
C GLU A 40 -44.42 24.69 63.85
N SER A 41 -43.39 24.32 62.95
CA SER A 41 -42.09 23.96 63.47
C SER A 41 -40.89 24.56 62.66
N PRO A 42 -40.20 25.56 63.24
CA PRO A 42 -38.95 26.08 62.67
C PRO A 42 -37.88 25.04 62.44
N GLN A 43 -37.84 23.96 63.21
CA GLN A 43 -36.92 22.87 63.08
C GLN A 43 -37.17 22.03 61.78
N HIS A 44 -38.44 21.92 61.38
CA HIS A 44 -38.84 21.25 60.15
C HIS A 44 -38.33 22.03 58.89
N LEU A 45 -38.54 23.34 58.91
CA LEU A 45 -38.03 24.22 57.85
C LEU A 45 -36.52 24.06 57.66
N LEU A 46 -35.77 24.09 58.79
CA LEU A 46 -34.33 23.88 58.70
C LEU A 46 -33.94 22.54 58.09
N ARG A 47 -34.64 21.47 58.41
CA ARG A 47 -34.43 20.11 57.83
C ARG A 47 -34.74 20.11 56.35
N CYS A 48 -35.83 20.70 55.90
CA CYS A 48 -36.19 20.82 54.49
C CYS A 48 -35.11 21.60 53.72
N LEU A 49 -34.68 22.72 54.24
CA LEU A 49 -33.60 23.53 53.60
C LEU A 49 -32.27 22.79 53.52
N LEU A 50 -31.93 21.99 54.56
CA LEU A 50 -30.70 21.19 54.53
C LEU A 50 -30.81 20.03 53.50
N ARG A 51 -31.99 19.40 53.34
CA ARG A 51 -32.22 18.39 52.30
C ARG A 51 -32.15 19.00 50.91
N ALA A 52 -32.83 20.13 50.70
CA ALA A 52 -32.78 20.86 49.43
C ALA A 52 -31.36 21.25 49.06
N ARG A 53 -30.61 21.80 50.01
CA ARG A 53 -29.20 22.14 49.80
C ARG A 53 -28.36 20.91 49.41
N ARG A 54 -28.55 19.79 50.12
CA ARG A 54 -27.83 18.54 49.83
C ARG A 54 -28.18 18.02 48.44
N HIS A 55 -29.45 18.01 48.06
CA HIS A 55 -29.95 17.57 46.76
C HIS A 55 -29.34 18.39 45.62
N LEU A 56 -29.44 19.73 45.72
CA LEU A 56 -28.87 20.65 44.74
C LEU A 56 -27.33 20.50 44.64
N THR A 57 -26.66 20.30 45.77
CA THR A 57 -25.21 20.09 45.77
C THR A 57 -24.83 18.80 45.01
N LEU A 58 -25.61 17.72 45.16
CA LEU A 58 -25.37 16.46 44.43
C LEU A 58 -25.66 16.61 42.96
N LEU A 59 -26.74 17.27 42.55
CA LEU A 59 -27.07 17.55 41.15
C LEU A 59 -25.96 18.36 40.47
N HIS A 60 -25.56 19.49 41.07
CA HIS A 60 -24.46 20.28 40.52
C HIS A 60 -23.10 19.54 40.48
N ALA A 61 -22.89 18.58 41.38
CA ALA A 61 -21.71 17.74 41.36
C ALA A 61 -21.75 16.73 40.17
N GLN A 62 -22.93 16.18 39.88
CA GLN A 62 -23.15 15.30 38.71
C GLN A 62 -23.03 16.05 37.40
N GLU A 63 -23.68 17.23 37.27
CA GLU A 63 -23.54 18.10 36.09
C GLU A 63 -22.10 18.42 35.83
N ARG A 64 -21.35 18.93 36.81
CA ARG A 64 -19.90 19.22 36.63
C ARG A 64 -19.10 18.01 36.25
N LYS A 65 -19.46 16.82 36.70
CA LYS A 65 -18.80 15.56 36.31
C LYS A 65 -19.10 15.20 34.86
N LEU A 66 -20.34 15.40 34.41
CA LEU A 66 -20.73 15.20 33.00
C LEU A 66 -20.03 16.17 32.08
N ASP A 67 -20.03 17.47 32.43
CA ASP A 67 -19.32 18.49 31.66
C ASP A 67 -17.82 18.17 31.53
N ALA A 68 -17.17 17.83 32.66
CA ALA A 68 -15.76 17.46 32.65
C ALA A 68 -15.45 16.17 31.87
N LEU A 69 -16.39 15.23 31.75
CA LEU A 69 -16.26 14.06 30.89
C LEU A 69 -16.44 14.42 29.42
N GLN A 70 -17.40 15.30 29.14
CA GLN A 70 -17.65 15.80 27.78
C GLN A 70 -16.41 16.56 27.27
N ASP A 71 -15.90 17.52 28.05
CA ASP A 71 -14.68 18.26 27.72
C ASP A 71 -13.49 17.33 27.42
N LYS A 72 -13.35 16.26 28.18
CA LYS A 72 -12.30 15.25 27.93
C LYS A 72 -12.52 14.50 26.62
N LEU A 73 -13.74 14.09 26.32
CA LEU A 73 -14.07 13.39 25.07
C LEU A 73 -13.82 14.31 23.88
N ASP A 74 -14.24 15.57 23.96
CA ASP A 74 -14.04 16.55 22.91
C ASP A 74 -12.55 16.80 22.67
N ALA A 75 -11.75 16.96 23.74
CA ALA A 75 -10.31 17.12 23.63
C ALA A 75 -9.60 15.90 23.01
N TRP A 76 -10.04 14.68 23.32
CA TRP A 76 -9.53 13.47 22.69
C TRP A 76 -9.89 13.40 21.20
N GLN A 77 -11.13 13.72 20.86
CA GLN A 77 -11.59 13.72 19.48
C GLN A 77 -10.85 14.78 18.65
N ASP A 78 -10.72 15.99 19.19
CA ASP A 78 -9.94 17.07 18.56
C ASP A 78 -8.49 16.66 18.32
N GLY A 79 -7.87 16.02 19.31
CA GLY A 79 -6.51 15.50 19.16
C GLY A 79 -6.39 14.49 18.04
N LEU A 80 -7.34 13.56 17.92
CA LEU A 80 -7.36 12.58 16.83
C LEU A 80 -7.62 13.24 15.46
N ASP A 81 -8.46 14.26 15.42
CA ASP A 81 -8.82 14.96 14.19
C ASP A 81 -7.68 15.78 13.58
N HIS A 82 -6.72 16.20 14.41
CA HIS A 82 -5.50 16.88 13.93
C HIS A 82 -4.43 15.93 13.41
N LEU A 83 -4.57 14.62 13.62
CA LEU A 83 -3.64 13.65 13.03
C LEU A 83 -3.91 13.45 11.53
N PRO A 84 -2.87 13.55 10.67
CA PRO A 84 -3.05 13.40 9.22
C PRO A 84 -3.26 11.94 8.80
N THR A 85 -3.06 11.00 9.70
CA THR A 85 -3.18 9.57 9.44
C THR A 85 -4.61 9.13 9.67
N PRO A 86 -5.27 8.46 8.70
CA PRO A 86 -6.61 7.90 8.87
C PRO A 86 -6.68 6.87 9.99
N ILE A 87 -7.56 7.11 10.96
CA ILE A 87 -7.79 6.25 12.12
C ILE A 87 -9.27 5.94 12.23
N TYR A 88 -9.59 4.68 12.51
CA TYR A 88 -10.97 4.25 12.74
C TYR A 88 -11.07 3.24 13.89
N ILE A 89 -12.26 3.14 14.44
CA ILE A 89 -12.61 2.13 15.44
C ILE A 89 -13.91 1.44 14.99
N LYS A 90 -13.93 0.13 15.06
CA LYS A 90 -15.12 -0.71 14.81
C LYS A 90 -15.50 -1.49 16.05
N ASP A 91 -16.79 -1.76 16.19
CA ASP A 91 -17.30 -2.73 17.16
C ASP A 91 -17.08 -4.18 16.70
N VAL A 92 -17.50 -5.14 17.51
CA VAL A 92 -17.40 -6.58 17.20
C VAL A 92 -18.27 -7.02 16.03
N ALA A 93 -19.28 -6.22 15.63
CA ALA A 93 -20.10 -6.45 14.46
C ALA A 93 -19.50 -5.85 13.16
N GLY A 94 -18.34 -5.21 13.26
CA GLY A 94 -17.66 -4.56 12.14
C GLY A 94 -18.22 -3.17 11.79
N ARG A 95 -19.07 -2.59 12.65
CA ARG A 95 -19.61 -1.23 12.45
C ARG A 95 -18.62 -0.20 12.96
N TYR A 96 -18.44 0.87 12.22
CA TYR A 96 -17.63 2.00 12.64
C TYR A 96 -18.28 2.73 13.81
N ILE A 97 -17.58 2.82 14.94
CA ILE A 97 -18.02 3.52 16.17
C ILE A 97 -17.20 4.78 16.43
N GLY A 98 -16.12 4.99 15.69
CA GLY A 98 -15.28 6.18 15.76
C GLY A 98 -14.36 6.28 14.57
N CYS A 99 -14.06 7.50 14.15
CA CYS A 99 -13.01 7.80 13.18
C CYS A 99 -12.56 9.26 13.34
N ASN A 100 -11.35 9.56 12.82
CA ASN A 100 -10.87 10.92 12.75
C ASN A 100 -11.20 11.58 11.39
N THR A 101 -10.96 12.88 11.29
CA THR A 101 -11.18 13.67 10.07
C THR A 101 -10.40 13.10 8.87
N ALA A 102 -9.16 12.66 9.07
CA ALA A 102 -8.35 12.06 8.00
C ALA A 102 -8.99 10.79 7.43
N PHE A 103 -9.63 9.95 8.26
CA PHE A 103 -10.36 8.78 7.78
C PHE A 103 -11.59 9.17 6.96
N SER A 104 -12.36 10.15 7.41
CA SER A 104 -13.52 10.68 6.67
C SER A 104 -13.12 11.19 5.28
N GLN A 105 -12.04 11.94 5.20
CA GLN A 105 -11.47 12.41 3.93
C GLN A 105 -10.97 11.26 3.06
N PHE A 106 -10.32 10.27 3.67
CA PHE A 106 -9.82 9.09 2.95
C PHE A 106 -10.93 8.28 2.28
N VAL A 107 -12.06 8.08 2.96
CA VAL A 107 -13.22 7.37 2.37
C VAL A 107 -14.14 8.27 1.55
N GLY A 108 -13.90 9.59 1.52
CA GLY A 108 -14.71 10.54 0.78
C GLY A 108 -16.12 10.76 1.37
N THR A 109 -16.30 10.53 2.67
CA THR A 109 -17.61 10.55 3.32
C THR A 109 -17.53 11.21 4.69
N GLU A 110 -18.49 12.07 5.02
CA GLU A 110 -18.51 12.74 6.31
C GLU A 110 -18.69 11.77 7.48
N ARG A 111 -18.05 12.07 8.63
CA ARG A 111 -18.02 11.21 9.83
C ARG A 111 -19.41 10.70 10.23
N HIS A 112 -20.40 11.58 10.23
CA HIS A 112 -21.75 11.19 10.67
C HIS A 112 -22.42 10.15 9.77
N HIS A 113 -21.98 10.03 8.51
CA HIS A 113 -22.41 8.97 7.60
C HIS A 113 -21.56 7.69 7.75
N VAL A 114 -20.33 7.79 8.29
CA VAL A 114 -19.47 6.63 8.53
C VAL A 114 -19.91 5.86 9.78
N ILE A 115 -20.24 6.59 10.85
CA ILE A 115 -20.60 5.98 12.14
C ILE A 115 -21.88 5.12 12.03
N GLY A 116 -21.79 3.90 12.53
CA GLY A 116 -22.87 2.90 12.47
C GLY A 116 -22.89 2.06 11.20
N GLN A 117 -22.18 2.45 10.16
CA GLN A 117 -22.06 1.71 8.90
C GLN A 117 -20.96 0.64 8.97
N THR A 118 -20.98 -0.28 8.01
CA THR A 118 -19.95 -1.28 7.79
C THR A 118 -19.15 -0.95 6.53
N LEU A 119 -18.05 -1.64 6.28
CA LEU A 119 -17.27 -1.42 5.08
C LEU A 119 -18.04 -1.79 3.78
N ALA A 120 -18.98 -2.73 3.86
CA ALA A 120 -19.81 -3.13 2.73
C ALA A 120 -20.78 -2.01 2.24
N ASP A 121 -21.00 -0.99 3.06
CA ASP A 121 -21.82 0.17 2.69
C ASP A 121 -21.03 1.17 1.83
N PHE A 122 -19.70 1.04 1.74
CA PHE A 122 -18.79 1.96 1.02
C PHE A 122 -18.01 1.31 -0.12
N LEU A 123 -17.74 0.00 -0.05
CA LEU A 123 -16.89 -0.73 -1.00
C LEU A 123 -17.66 -1.86 -1.69
N PRO A 124 -17.21 -2.31 -2.88
CA PRO A 124 -17.71 -3.52 -3.51
C PRO A 124 -17.66 -4.72 -2.57
N HIS A 125 -18.64 -5.61 -2.71
CA HIS A 125 -18.85 -6.74 -1.81
C HIS A 125 -17.59 -7.60 -1.59
N ASP A 126 -16.89 -7.96 -2.66
CA ASP A 126 -15.71 -8.85 -2.59
C ASP A 126 -14.56 -8.20 -1.77
N THR A 127 -14.34 -6.91 -1.98
CA THR A 127 -13.34 -6.13 -1.21
C THR A 127 -13.74 -6.00 0.26
N ALA A 128 -15.00 -5.70 0.52
CA ALA A 128 -15.53 -5.57 1.88
C ALA A 128 -15.43 -6.90 2.65
N GLU A 129 -15.68 -8.04 1.98
CA GLU A 129 -15.59 -9.36 2.58
C GLU A 129 -14.15 -9.74 2.95
N ALA A 130 -13.17 -9.49 2.07
CA ALA A 130 -11.76 -9.73 2.36
C ALA A 130 -11.29 -8.94 3.59
N HIS A 131 -11.73 -7.68 3.71
CA HIS A 131 -11.45 -6.87 4.90
C HIS A 131 -12.15 -7.38 6.16
N ARG A 132 -13.38 -7.90 6.02
CA ARG A 132 -14.15 -8.51 7.12
C ARG A 132 -13.46 -9.78 7.64
N GLU A 133 -12.97 -10.63 6.75
CA GLU A 133 -12.19 -11.81 7.14
C GLU A 133 -10.92 -11.42 7.90
N SER A 134 -10.18 -10.43 7.40
CA SER A 134 -9.03 -9.88 8.09
C SER A 134 -9.39 -9.29 9.47
N ASP A 135 -10.54 -8.63 9.63
CA ASP A 135 -11.02 -8.14 10.91
C ASP A 135 -11.31 -9.30 11.88
N LEU A 136 -11.92 -10.39 11.40
CA LEU A 136 -12.17 -11.60 12.20
C LEU A 136 -10.87 -12.29 12.64
N ASP A 137 -9.85 -12.31 11.80
CA ASP A 137 -8.55 -12.89 12.14
C ASP A 137 -7.83 -12.09 13.24
N VAL A 138 -7.91 -10.77 13.20
CA VAL A 138 -7.43 -9.90 14.28
C VAL A 138 -8.16 -10.23 15.58
N MET A 139 -9.49 -10.37 15.51
CA MET A 139 -10.33 -10.68 16.69
C MET A 139 -10.01 -12.05 17.28
N ARG A 140 -9.76 -13.06 16.44
CA ARG A 140 -9.41 -14.42 16.88
C ARG A 140 -8.02 -14.51 17.48
N SER A 141 -7.05 -13.80 16.89
CA SER A 141 -5.65 -13.82 17.35
C SER A 141 -5.42 -12.99 18.61
N GLY A 142 -6.30 -12.01 18.89
CA GLY A 142 -6.15 -11.07 20.01
C GLY A 142 -4.95 -10.14 19.88
N GLY A 143 -4.34 -10.06 18.69
CA GLY A 143 -3.08 -9.37 18.45
C GLY A 143 -3.18 -8.14 17.56
N VAL A 144 -2.07 -7.86 16.88
CA VAL A 144 -1.95 -6.81 15.86
C VAL A 144 -1.64 -7.47 14.53
N ILE A 145 -2.39 -7.12 13.50
CA ILE A 145 -2.10 -7.54 12.12
C ILE A 145 -1.67 -6.32 11.31
N ARG A 146 -0.71 -6.54 10.39
CA ARG A 146 -0.25 -5.58 9.40
C ARG A 146 -0.46 -6.17 8.03
N VAL A 147 -1.15 -5.46 7.16
CA VAL A 147 -1.45 -5.89 5.79
C VAL A 147 -1.15 -4.74 4.84
N GLU A 148 -0.36 -5.01 3.81
CA GLU A 148 -0.23 -4.09 2.68
C GLU A 148 -1.34 -4.43 1.68
N THR A 149 -2.07 -3.43 1.22
CA THR A 149 -3.16 -3.57 0.26
C THR A 149 -3.28 -2.32 -0.60
N ASP A 150 -3.92 -2.48 -1.75
CA ASP A 150 -4.23 -1.38 -2.65
C ASP A 150 -5.66 -0.92 -2.43
N VAL A 151 -5.85 0.39 -2.31
CA VAL A 151 -7.15 1.00 -2.07
C VAL A 151 -7.41 2.09 -3.11
N CYS A 152 -8.60 2.11 -3.69
CA CYS A 152 -9.04 3.22 -4.54
C CYS A 152 -9.61 4.32 -3.64
N VAL A 153 -8.91 5.45 -3.58
CA VAL A 153 -9.36 6.63 -2.83
C VAL A 153 -10.08 7.56 -3.79
N PRO A 154 -11.30 8.09 -3.49
CA PRO A 154 -12.10 8.84 -4.44
C PRO A 154 -11.28 9.94 -5.03
N ASP A 155 -10.78 10.89 -4.73
CA ASP A 155 -10.16 12.01 -5.45
C ASP A 155 -8.71 11.78 -5.90
N THR A 156 -8.04 10.74 -5.40
CA THR A 156 -6.58 10.54 -5.59
C THR A 156 -6.22 9.24 -6.31
N GLY A 157 -7.21 8.40 -6.64
CA GLY A 157 -7.02 7.15 -7.35
C GLY A 157 -6.46 6.02 -6.50
N MET A 158 -5.74 5.09 -7.13
CA MET A 158 -5.13 3.94 -6.44
C MET A 158 -4.01 4.39 -5.51
N ARG A 159 -4.05 3.89 -4.26
CA ARG A 159 -3.03 4.10 -3.24
C ARG A 159 -2.57 2.78 -2.65
N HIS A 160 -1.27 2.65 -2.43
CA HIS A 160 -0.72 1.58 -1.63
C HIS A 160 -0.82 1.95 -0.16
N VAL A 161 -1.51 1.16 0.63
CA VAL A 161 -1.68 1.44 2.06
C VAL A 161 -1.19 0.26 2.90
N MET A 162 -0.57 0.59 4.03
CA MET A 162 -0.31 -0.37 5.10
C MET A 162 -1.40 -0.20 6.15
N LEU A 163 -2.19 -1.24 6.32
CA LEU A 163 -3.29 -1.31 7.27
C LEU A 163 -2.81 -1.98 8.55
N HIS A 164 -2.79 -1.24 9.65
CA HIS A 164 -2.54 -1.79 10.98
C HIS A 164 -3.86 -1.95 11.70
N LYS A 165 -4.16 -3.16 12.16
CA LYS A 165 -5.37 -3.48 12.93
C LYS A 165 -4.98 -4.07 14.27
N ALA A 166 -5.64 -3.63 15.33
CA ALA A 166 -5.43 -4.13 16.69
C ALA A 166 -6.76 -4.39 17.38
N CYS A 167 -6.83 -5.47 18.14
CA CYS A 167 -7.95 -5.75 19.03
C CYS A 167 -8.05 -4.76 20.18
N ILE A 168 -9.27 -4.35 20.51
CA ILE A 168 -9.58 -3.58 21.70
C ILE A 168 -10.24 -4.53 22.71
N ALA A 169 -9.55 -4.79 23.83
CA ALA A 169 -10.11 -5.59 24.91
C ALA A 169 -11.13 -4.79 25.72
N ALA A 170 -12.17 -5.46 26.15
CA ALA A 170 -13.12 -4.91 27.12
C ALA A 170 -12.60 -5.09 28.56
N PRO A 171 -13.06 -4.30 29.54
CA PRO A 171 -12.61 -4.39 30.94
C PRO A 171 -12.87 -5.76 31.61
N ASP A 172 -13.83 -6.51 31.10
CA ASP A 172 -14.18 -7.86 31.55
C ASP A 172 -13.34 -8.97 30.92
N GLY A 173 -12.35 -8.59 30.09
CA GLY A 173 -11.51 -9.51 29.32
C GLY A 173 -12.12 -9.99 28.01
N GLY A 174 -13.34 -9.56 27.67
CA GLY A 174 -13.96 -9.79 26.38
C GLY A 174 -13.39 -8.91 25.27
N LEU A 175 -13.94 -9.02 24.06
CA LEU A 175 -13.57 -8.20 22.91
C LEU A 175 -14.55 -7.03 22.78
N ARG A 176 -14.01 -5.81 22.67
CA ARG A 176 -14.80 -4.60 22.44
C ARG A 176 -14.90 -4.23 20.97
N GLY A 177 -13.86 -4.53 20.19
CA GLY A 177 -13.79 -4.17 18.78
C GLY A 177 -12.37 -4.14 18.24
N ILE A 178 -12.18 -3.37 17.17
CA ILE A 178 -10.91 -3.20 16.48
C ILE A 178 -10.60 -1.71 16.32
N ALA A 179 -9.36 -1.32 16.58
CA ALA A 179 -8.78 -0.07 16.12
C ALA A 179 -7.95 -0.32 14.85
N GLY A 180 -8.10 0.54 13.85
CA GLY A 180 -7.34 0.48 12.61
C GLY A 180 -6.71 1.82 12.24
N VAL A 181 -5.52 1.74 11.64
CA VAL A 181 -4.77 2.89 11.13
C VAL A 181 -4.34 2.56 9.70
N LEU A 182 -4.55 3.50 8.77
CA LEU A 182 -4.09 3.40 7.39
C LEU A 182 -2.90 4.31 7.19
N ILE A 183 -1.79 3.74 6.73
CA ILE A 183 -0.57 4.49 6.42
C ILE A 183 -0.41 4.45 4.90
N ASP A 184 -0.44 5.60 4.23
CA ASP A 184 -0.12 5.70 2.81
C ASP A 184 1.37 5.39 2.62
N ILE A 185 1.66 4.35 1.85
CA ILE A 185 3.02 3.89 1.51
C ILE A 185 3.31 4.02 0.01
N THR A 186 2.48 4.77 -0.72
CA THR A 186 2.59 4.92 -2.18
C THR A 186 3.95 5.50 -2.56
N GLU A 187 4.34 6.62 -1.96
CA GLU A 187 5.65 7.24 -2.22
C GLU A 187 6.82 6.28 -1.89
N ARG A 188 6.72 5.55 -0.78
CA ARG A 188 7.73 4.55 -0.41
C ARG A 188 7.84 3.45 -1.48
N LYS A 189 6.72 2.89 -1.94
CA LYS A 189 6.69 1.85 -2.99
C LYS A 189 7.23 2.37 -4.33
N GLU A 190 6.86 3.58 -4.71
CA GLU A 190 7.41 4.22 -5.92
C GLU A 190 8.92 4.44 -5.82
N LEU A 191 9.40 4.90 -4.67
CA LEU A 191 10.84 5.09 -4.45
C LEU A 191 11.58 3.76 -4.46
N GLU A 192 11.06 2.72 -3.81
CA GLU A 192 11.60 1.36 -3.85
C GLU A 192 11.67 0.83 -5.28
N ALA A 193 10.60 1.03 -6.09
CA ALA A 193 10.55 0.63 -7.49
C ALA A 193 11.59 1.40 -8.33
N ARG A 194 11.71 2.73 -8.12
CA ARG A 194 12.74 3.55 -8.80
C ARG A 194 14.16 3.13 -8.43
N LEU A 195 14.41 2.86 -7.15
CA LEU A 195 15.71 2.37 -6.69
C LEU A 195 16.04 1.00 -7.29
N THR A 196 15.07 0.10 -7.35
CA THR A 196 15.24 -1.21 -7.97
C THR A 196 15.53 -1.06 -9.46
N ALA A 197 14.76 -0.24 -10.19
CA ALA A 197 14.99 0.04 -11.60
C ALA A 197 16.37 0.65 -11.85
N ALA A 198 16.77 1.65 -11.07
CA ALA A 198 18.10 2.26 -11.17
C ALA A 198 19.23 1.27 -10.85
N ALA A 199 18.96 0.31 -9.98
CA ALA A 199 19.92 -0.74 -9.63
C ALA A 199 20.05 -1.83 -10.70
N GLU A 200 19.03 -2.08 -11.50
CA GLU A 200 18.95 -3.20 -12.44
C GLU A 200 18.98 -2.79 -13.92
N ARG A 201 18.73 -1.51 -14.24
CA ARG A 201 18.64 -1.02 -15.60
C ARG A 201 19.76 -0.05 -15.96
N ASP A 202 20.04 0.05 -17.26
CA ASP A 202 20.92 1.06 -17.85
C ASP A 202 20.17 2.38 -18.00
N PRO A 203 20.71 3.52 -17.53
CA PRO A 203 19.96 4.78 -17.48
C PRO A 203 19.69 5.40 -18.85
N LEU A 204 20.48 5.06 -19.88
CA LEU A 204 20.30 5.58 -21.24
C LEU A 204 19.24 4.78 -22.00
N THR A 205 19.38 3.46 -21.98
CA THR A 205 18.62 2.57 -22.88
C THR A 205 17.45 1.89 -22.19
N ASN A 206 17.39 1.93 -20.86
CA ASN A 206 16.41 1.19 -20.04
C ASN A 206 16.43 -0.33 -20.25
N ALA A 207 17.44 -0.90 -20.93
CA ALA A 207 17.74 -2.33 -20.90
C ALA A 207 18.15 -2.75 -19.49
N PHE A 208 18.11 -4.05 -19.19
CA PHE A 208 18.79 -4.50 -17.98
C PHE A 208 20.28 -4.15 -18.04
N ASN A 209 20.89 -3.90 -16.90
CA ASN A 209 22.33 -3.62 -16.84
C ASN A 209 23.13 -4.93 -16.67
N ARG A 210 24.45 -4.80 -16.81
CA ARG A 210 25.39 -5.91 -16.63
C ARG A 210 25.20 -6.65 -15.28
N ARG A 211 24.91 -5.92 -14.20
CA ARG A 211 24.70 -6.53 -12.89
C ARG A 211 23.51 -7.46 -12.87
N LYS A 212 22.37 -7.05 -13.44
CA LYS A 212 21.17 -7.88 -13.55
C LYS A 212 21.41 -9.14 -14.36
N PHE A 213 22.17 -9.03 -15.46
CA PHE A 213 22.56 -10.20 -16.26
C PHE A 213 23.26 -11.26 -15.40
N PHE A 214 24.28 -10.88 -14.64
CA PHE A 214 25.03 -11.81 -13.80
C PHE A 214 24.17 -12.38 -12.66
N GLN A 215 23.24 -11.61 -12.09
CA GLN A 215 22.31 -12.11 -11.09
C GLN A 215 21.41 -13.22 -11.64
N VAL A 216 20.82 -13.00 -12.82
CA VAL A 216 19.96 -14.00 -13.48
C VAL A 216 20.76 -15.24 -13.88
N ALA A 217 21.96 -15.06 -14.44
CA ALA A 217 22.83 -16.17 -14.80
C ALA A 217 23.27 -17.00 -13.58
N ALA A 218 23.53 -16.35 -12.43
CA ALA A 218 23.87 -17.06 -11.19
C ALA A 218 22.70 -17.91 -10.68
N SER A 219 21.45 -17.47 -10.85
CA SER A 219 20.27 -18.25 -10.48
C SER A 219 20.00 -19.46 -11.39
N ALA A 220 20.73 -19.61 -12.52
CA ALA A 220 20.56 -20.73 -13.44
C ALA A 220 20.83 -22.09 -12.77
N VAL A 221 21.76 -22.14 -11.81
CA VAL A 221 22.04 -23.36 -11.03
C VAL A 221 20.82 -23.80 -10.21
N GLU A 222 20.10 -22.85 -9.62
CA GLU A 222 18.86 -23.13 -8.86
C GLU A 222 17.75 -23.60 -9.81
N ARG A 223 17.66 -23.04 -11.01
CA ARG A 223 16.69 -23.42 -12.05
C ARG A 223 16.86 -24.86 -12.53
N ILE A 224 18.09 -25.39 -12.56
CA ILE A 224 18.34 -26.80 -12.86
C ILE A 224 17.60 -27.70 -11.88
N SER A 225 17.60 -27.37 -10.59
CA SER A 225 16.88 -28.15 -9.58
C SER A 225 15.35 -28.11 -9.74
N GLN A 226 14.84 -27.11 -10.50
CA GLN A 226 13.43 -26.96 -10.85
C GLN A 226 13.06 -27.59 -12.21
N GLY A 227 14.01 -28.25 -12.88
CA GLY A 227 13.80 -28.99 -14.13
C GLY A 227 14.23 -28.23 -15.40
N GLU A 228 14.76 -27.02 -15.30
CA GLU A 228 15.39 -26.36 -16.45
C GLU A 228 16.78 -26.94 -16.69
N THR A 229 17.02 -27.50 -17.87
CA THR A 229 18.27 -28.21 -18.17
C THR A 229 19.10 -27.55 -19.30
N ARG A 230 18.62 -26.47 -19.88
CA ARG A 230 19.27 -25.83 -21.04
C ARG A 230 19.34 -24.32 -20.87
N PHE A 231 20.54 -23.79 -21.08
CA PHE A 231 20.82 -22.36 -21.08
C PHE A 231 21.71 -22.00 -22.25
N ALA A 232 21.61 -20.77 -22.72
CA ALA A 232 22.53 -20.19 -23.69
C ALA A 232 22.81 -18.73 -23.37
N VAL A 233 23.95 -18.25 -23.80
CA VAL A 233 24.36 -16.85 -23.65
C VAL A 233 24.83 -16.31 -24.97
N ALA A 234 24.58 -15.02 -25.20
CA ALA A 234 25.09 -14.32 -26.38
C ALA A 234 25.76 -13.02 -25.99
N VAL A 235 26.78 -12.66 -26.77
CA VAL A 235 27.40 -11.32 -26.80
C VAL A 235 27.03 -10.67 -28.13
N ILE A 236 26.47 -9.49 -28.06
CA ILE A 236 25.91 -8.73 -29.19
C ILE A 236 26.66 -7.38 -29.24
N ASP A 237 27.01 -6.92 -30.40
CA ASP A 237 27.70 -5.65 -30.58
C ASP A 237 27.16 -4.94 -31.84
N ILE A 238 27.02 -3.61 -31.73
CA ILE A 238 26.53 -2.79 -32.84
C ILE A 238 27.66 -2.54 -33.83
N ASP A 239 27.45 -2.97 -35.06
CA ASP A 239 28.41 -2.81 -36.12
C ASP A 239 28.66 -1.34 -36.46
N HIS A 240 29.95 -0.96 -36.55
CA HIS A 240 30.37 0.38 -36.91
C HIS A 240 29.85 1.52 -35.98
N PHE A 241 29.49 1.24 -34.75
CA PHE A 241 28.92 2.24 -33.82
C PHE A 241 29.81 3.47 -33.64
N LYS A 242 31.15 3.26 -33.61
CA LYS A 242 32.09 4.38 -33.56
C LYS A 242 31.97 5.29 -34.79
N VAL A 243 31.75 4.74 -36.00
CA VAL A 243 31.56 5.54 -37.23
C VAL A 243 30.28 6.38 -37.12
N ILE A 244 29.20 5.82 -36.54
CA ILE A 244 27.95 6.54 -36.29
C ILE A 244 28.24 7.75 -35.41
N ASN A 245 28.89 7.54 -34.25
CA ASN A 245 29.27 8.62 -33.34
C ASN A 245 30.16 9.68 -33.98
N ASP A 246 31.18 9.24 -34.73
CA ASP A 246 32.17 10.16 -35.34
C ASP A 246 31.55 11.01 -36.47
N GLN A 247 30.54 10.52 -37.17
CA GLN A 247 29.91 11.21 -38.31
C GLN A 247 28.63 11.99 -37.92
N LEU A 248 27.80 11.45 -37.02
CA LEU A 248 26.51 12.03 -36.66
C LEU A 248 26.48 12.64 -35.24
N GLY A 249 27.52 12.41 -34.46
CA GLY A 249 27.63 12.87 -33.08
C GLY A 249 27.04 11.87 -32.09
N HIS A 250 27.41 12.03 -30.80
CA HIS A 250 27.00 11.13 -29.72
C HIS A 250 25.48 11.09 -29.50
N GLY A 251 24.74 12.20 -29.77
CA GLY A 251 23.31 12.23 -29.67
C GLY A 251 22.61 11.22 -30.60
N GLU A 252 23.02 11.12 -31.84
CA GLU A 252 22.50 10.14 -32.81
C GLU A 252 22.95 8.72 -32.47
N GLY A 253 24.14 8.55 -31.89
CA GLY A 253 24.60 7.29 -31.34
C GLY A 253 23.68 6.81 -30.19
N ASP A 254 23.29 7.72 -29.27
CA ASP A 254 22.38 7.41 -28.19
C ASP A 254 20.99 7.03 -28.73
N VAL A 255 20.46 7.73 -29.74
CA VAL A 255 19.20 7.39 -30.41
C VAL A 255 19.28 5.99 -31.05
N THR A 256 20.40 5.70 -31.70
CA THR A 256 20.67 4.38 -32.32
C THR A 256 20.70 3.28 -31.27
N LEU A 257 21.38 3.49 -30.14
CA LEU A 257 21.39 2.56 -28.99
C LEU A 257 19.99 2.28 -28.48
N CYS A 258 19.18 3.31 -28.24
CA CYS A 258 17.82 3.18 -27.76
C CYS A 258 16.93 2.40 -28.75
N SER A 259 17.02 2.71 -30.05
CA SER A 259 16.24 2.03 -31.09
C SER A 259 16.55 0.53 -31.18
N ILE A 260 17.85 0.19 -31.12
CA ILE A 260 18.31 -1.22 -31.12
C ILE A 260 17.79 -1.94 -29.86
N VAL A 261 17.91 -1.30 -28.70
CA VAL A 261 17.44 -1.88 -27.43
C VAL A 261 15.93 -2.10 -27.45
N ASP A 262 15.14 -1.16 -27.96
CA ASP A 262 13.69 -1.34 -28.06
C ASP A 262 13.32 -2.55 -28.91
N THR A 263 14.07 -2.78 -30.01
CA THR A 263 13.89 -3.97 -30.83
C THR A 263 14.29 -5.24 -30.08
N LEU A 264 15.42 -5.26 -29.36
CA LEU A 264 15.87 -6.41 -28.58
C LEU A 264 14.90 -6.75 -27.44
N ARG A 265 14.40 -5.72 -26.74
CA ARG A 265 13.46 -5.86 -25.63
C ARG A 265 12.10 -6.43 -26.04
N ALA A 266 11.69 -6.23 -27.29
CA ALA A 266 10.47 -6.84 -27.80
C ALA A 266 10.49 -8.38 -27.76
N TYR A 267 11.65 -8.98 -27.57
CA TYR A 267 11.87 -10.42 -27.43
C TYR A 267 12.06 -10.87 -25.98
N GLU A 268 12.08 -9.95 -24.99
CA GLU A 268 12.18 -10.30 -23.57
C GLU A 268 10.90 -11.02 -23.10
N ASP A 269 11.08 -12.16 -22.45
CA ASP A 269 10.04 -12.92 -21.78
C ASP A 269 10.63 -13.65 -20.56
N ASP A 270 9.88 -14.58 -19.95
CA ASP A 270 10.33 -15.36 -18.77
C ASP A 270 11.60 -16.19 -19.03
N GLY A 271 11.98 -16.42 -20.27
CA GLY A 271 13.14 -17.21 -20.66
C GLY A 271 14.21 -16.45 -21.43
N VAL A 272 13.97 -15.17 -21.75
CA VAL A 272 14.90 -14.30 -22.51
C VAL A 272 15.16 -13.00 -21.77
N LEU A 273 16.42 -12.75 -21.45
CA LEU A 273 16.86 -11.49 -20.84
C LEU A 273 17.93 -10.83 -21.73
N VAL A 274 17.75 -9.54 -21.99
CA VAL A 274 18.75 -8.71 -22.69
C VAL A 274 19.28 -7.62 -21.75
N ALA A 275 20.60 -7.48 -21.68
CA ALA A 275 21.25 -6.51 -20.81
C ALA A 275 22.33 -5.75 -21.55
N ARG A 276 22.46 -4.44 -21.30
CA ARG A 276 23.58 -3.64 -21.78
C ARG A 276 24.83 -3.96 -20.95
N ALA A 277 25.88 -4.45 -21.61
CA ALA A 277 27.15 -4.78 -20.97
C ALA A 277 28.01 -3.53 -20.73
N GLY A 278 27.94 -2.57 -21.65
CA GLY A 278 28.62 -1.28 -21.64
C GLY A 278 28.91 -0.78 -23.06
N GLY A 279 28.95 0.52 -23.27
CA GLY A 279 29.17 1.09 -24.62
C GLY A 279 28.08 0.62 -25.59
N GLU A 280 28.52 -0.03 -26.69
CA GLU A 280 27.68 -0.62 -27.74
C GLU A 280 27.47 -2.14 -27.61
N GLU A 281 27.88 -2.74 -26.46
CA GLU A 281 27.83 -4.17 -26.24
C GLU A 281 26.63 -4.56 -25.39
N PHE A 282 25.98 -5.68 -25.75
CA PHE A 282 24.85 -6.28 -25.01
C PHE A 282 25.12 -7.76 -24.75
N PHE A 283 24.59 -8.23 -23.64
CA PHE A 283 24.50 -9.66 -23.30
C PHE A 283 23.05 -10.13 -23.41
N ALA A 284 22.86 -11.35 -23.89
CA ALA A 284 21.57 -12.01 -23.82
C ALA A 284 21.71 -13.36 -23.07
N PHE A 285 20.72 -13.67 -22.25
CA PHE A 285 20.61 -14.94 -21.53
C PHE A 285 19.31 -15.62 -21.93
N PHE A 286 19.39 -16.92 -22.21
CA PHE A 286 18.27 -17.74 -22.61
C PHE A 286 18.15 -18.96 -21.69
N SER A 287 16.92 -19.33 -21.32
CA SER A 287 16.64 -20.53 -20.52
C SER A 287 15.51 -21.36 -21.10
N GLY A 288 15.46 -22.64 -20.73
CA GLY A 288 14.40 -23.58 -21.12
C GLY A 288 14.28 -23.78 -22.64
N GLU A 289 13.07 -23.66 -23.17
CA GLU A 289 12.81 -23.79 -24.61
C GLU A 289 13.45 -22.66 -25.43
N ASN A 290 13.53 -21.45 -24.84
CA ASN A 290 14.18 -20.31 -25.48
C ASN A 290 15.68 -20.53 -25.66
N ALA A 291 16.34 -21.29 -24.79
CA ALA A 291 17.75 -21.66 -24.99
C ALA A 291 17.92 -22.61 -26.19
N VAL A 292 16.99 -23.52 -26.44
CA VAL A 292 16.98 -24.39 -27.62
C VAL A 292 16.79 -23.58 -28.90
N GLN A 293 16.00 -22.53 -28.85
CA GLN A 293 15.67 -21.65 -29.98
C GLN A 293 16.53 -20.40 -30.04
N ALA A 294 17.55 -20.27 -29.17
CA ALA A 294 18.36 -19.04 -29.04
C ALA A 294 18.95 -18.56 -30.38
N GLU A 295 19.44 -19.50 -31.20
CA GLU A 295 20.01 -19.16 -32.54
C GLU A 295 18.92 -18.55 -33.44
N GLN A 296 17.72 -19.12 -33.47
CA GLN A 296 16.63 -18.60 -34.31
C GLN A 296 16.09 -17.25 -33.77
N LEU A 297 16.01 -17.10 -32.45
CA LEU A 297 15.57 -15.85 -31.83
C LEU A 297 16.57 -14.72 -32.13
N LEU A 298 17.86 -14.97 -31.95
CA LEU A 298 18.93 -14.01 -32.23
C LEU A 298 19.01 -13.64 -33.72
N GLU A 299 18.80 -14.59 -34.64
CA GLU A 299 18.72 -14.27 -36.09
C GLU A 299 17.49 -13.40 -36.43
N ARG A 300 16.34 -13.63 -35.78
CA ARG A 300 15.20 -12.71 -35.94
C ARG A 300 15.52 -11.32 -35.40
N MET A 301 16.06 -11.21 -34.17
CA MET A 301 16.52 -9.93 -33.61
C MET A 301 17.45 -9.18 -34.56
N ARG A 302 18.48 -9.88 -35.09
CA ARG A 302 19.41 -9.32 -36.06
C ARG A 302 18.71 -8.84 -37.32
N ALA A 303 17.82 -9.65 -37.90
CA ALA A 303 17.09 -9.30 -39.11
C ALA A 303 16.14 -8.09 -38.91
N ASP A 304 15.46 -8.03 -37.77
CA ASP A 304 14.58 -6.92 -37.45
C ASP A 304 15.36 -5.63 -37.22
N ILE A 305 16.49 -5.68 -36.51
CA ILE A 305 17.37 -4.53 -36.33
C ILE A 305 17.87 -4.04 -37.71
N ALA A 306 18.34 -4.94 -38.58
CA ALA A 306 18.78 -4.58 -39.91
C ALA A 306 17.67 -3.97 -40.79
N ARG A 307 16.41 -4.29 -40.52
CA ARG A 307 15.24 -3.77 -41.25
C ARG A 307 14.76 -2.41 -40.71
N TYR A 308 14.71 -2.26 -39.37
CA TYR A 308 14.09 -1.10 -38.71
C TYR A 308 15.08 -0.01 -38.34
N CYS A 309 16.37 -0.33 -38.14
CA CYS A 309 17.41 0.65 -37.84
C CYS A 309 17.87 1.37 -39.12
N GLN A 310 16.93 2.06 -39.80
CA GLN A 310 17.22 2.83 -41.02
C GLN A 310 17.91 4.18 -40.75
N VAL A 311 18.19 4.53 -39.52
CA VAL A 311 18.68 5.87 -39.10
C VAL A 311 20.01 6.27 -39.76
N VAL A 312 20.69 5.35 -40.45
CA VAL A 312 22.05 5.55 -40.93
C VAL A 312 22.18 5.47 -42.45
N THR A 313 21.06 5.48 -43.17
CA THR A 313 21.08 5.40 -44.66
C THR A 313 21.71 6.63 -45.34
N GLU A 314 21.71 7.80 -44.69
CA GLU A 314 22.32 9.02 -45.24
C GLU A 314 23.85 8.94 -45.29
N ILE A 315 24.49 8.13 -44.45
CA ILE A 315 25.96 7.91 -44.42
C ILE A 315 26.36 6.54 -44.99
N GLY A 316 25.41 5.79 -45.54
CA GLY A 316 25.69 4.50 -46.18
C GLY A 316 25.99 3.34 -45.21
N THR A 317 25.76 3.52 -43.92
CA THR A 317 26.02 2.50 -42.90
C THR A 317 24.68 2.12 -42.25
N ALA A 318 24.20 0.91 -42.50
CA ALA A 318 23.01 0.41 -41.79
C ALA A 318 23.36 0.06 -40.34
N GLY A 319 22.50 0.45 -39.38
CA GLY A 319 22.64 -0.02 -38.00
C GLY A 319 22.39 -1.52 -37.95
N THR A 320 23.43 -2.32 -37.98
CA THR A 320 23.39 -3.77 -37.89
C THR A 320 24.09 -4.24 -36.62
N ILE A 321 23.85 -5.49 -36.24
CA ILE A 321 24.52 -6.12 -35.09
C ILE A 321 25.25 -7.38 -35.52
N SER A 322 26.40 -7.62 -34.90
CA SER A 322 27.10 -8.90 -34.92
C SER A 322 26.84 -9.64 -33.60
N ILE A 323 26.72 -10.96 -33.68
CA ILE A 323 26.29 -11.80 -32.52
C ILE A 323 27.21 -12.99 -32.39
N GLY A 324 27.68 -13.24 -31.17
CA GLY A 324 28.32 -14.51 -30.79
C GLY A 324 27.42 -15.24 -29.80
N LEU A 325 27.09 -16.51 -30.08
CA LEU A 325 26.25 -17.38 -29.25
C LEU A 325 27.09 -18.51 -28.68
N ALA A 326 26.84 -18.87 -27.42
CA ALA A 326 27.40 -20.08 -26.80
C ALA A 326 26.30 -20.80 -25.99
N ASP A 327 26.23 -22.11 -26.08
CA ASP A 327 25.45 -22.92 -25.12
C ASP A 327 26.13 -22.79 -23.76
N PHE A 328 25.34 -22.77 -22.68
CA PHE A 328 25.83 -22.60 -21.32
C PHE A 328 25.34 -23.74 -20.41
N ASP A 329 26.28 -24.43 -19.79
CA ASP A 329 26.01 -25.44 -18.78
C ASP A 329 26.61 -24.97 -17.43
N PRO A 330 25.76 -24.45 -16.50
CA PRO A 330 26.26 -23.94 -15.24
C PRO A 330 26.84 -25.01 -14.31
N MET A 331 26.68 -26.30 -14.64
CA MET A 331 27.29 -27.43 -13.90
C MET A 331 28.74 -27.70 -14.38
N GLN A 332 29.08 -27.26 -15.59
CA GLN A 332 30.38 -27.54 -16.20
C GLN A 332 31.29 -26.35 -16.32
N GLU A 333 30.72 -25.14 -16.42
CA GLU A 333 31.49 -23.92 -16.62
C GLU A 333 30.87 -22.72 -15.88
N SER A 334 31.66 -21.68 -15.64
CA SER A 334 31.16 -20.39 -15.16
C SER A 334 30.55 -19.58 -16.29
N ILE A 335 29.66 -18.66 -15.94
CA ILE A 335 29.07 -17.70 -16.90
C ILE A 335 30.15 -16.89 -17.64
N ASP A 336 31.26 -16.54 -16.97
CA ASP A 336 32.36 -15.81 -17.58
C ASP A 336 33.10 -16.67 -18.64
N GLN A 337 33.14 -18.00 -18.46
CA GLN A 337 33.70 -18.90 -19.46
C GLN A 337 32.80 -19.01 -20.68
N ALA A 338 31.50 -19.16 -20.51
CA ALA A 338 30.50 -19.17 -21.56
C ALA A 338 30.51 -17.83 -22.34
N LEU A 339 30.55 -16.70 -21.65
CA LEU A 339 30.67 -15.38 -22.31
C LEU A 339 31.95 -15.22 -23.11
N ARG A 340 33.11 -15.74 -22.64
CA ARG A 340 34.34 -15.72 -23.41
C ARG A 340 34.23 -16.55 -24.70
N ARG A 341 33.52 -17.70 -24.67
CA ARG A 341 33.24 -18.50 -25.88
C ARG A 341 32.37 -17.72 -26.85
N ALA A 342 31.32 -17.07 -26.35
CA ALA A 342 30.42 -16.21 -27.11
C ALA A 342 31.20 -15.03 -27.73
N ASP A 343 32.09 -14.37 -26.98
CA ASP A 343 32.91 -13.26 -27.46
C ASP A 343 33.86 -13.67 -28.61
N LEU A 344 34.50 -14.84 -28.50
CA LEU A 344 35.30 -15.40 -29.61
C LEU A 344 34.43 -15.68 -30.85
N ALA A 345 33.18 -16.08 -30.68
CA ALA A 345 32.25 -16.25 -31.79
C ALA A 345 31.83 -14.89 -32.37
N LEU A 346 31.59 -13.88 -31.55
CA LEU A 346 31.34 -12.50 -31.99
C LEU A 346 32.53 -11.94 -32.82
N TYR A 347 33.76 -12.16 -32.34
CA TYR A 347 34.93 -11.74 -33.08
C TYR A 347 34.96 -12.37 -34.48
N ARG A 348 34.59 -13.67 -34.63
CA ARG A 348 34.46 -14.33 -35.95
C ARG A 348 33.37 -13.66 -36.79
N ALA A 349 32.19 -13.37 -36.21
CA ALA A 349 31.11 -12.69 -36.90
C ALA A 349 31.56 -11.34 -37.46
N LYS A 350 32.29 -10.54 -36.67
CA LYS A 350 32.84 -9.25 -37.10
C LYS A 350 33.89 -9.38 -38.22
N ARG A 351 34.78 -10.37 -38.12
CA ARG A 351 35.83 -10.61 -39.12
C ARG A 351 35.27 -11.13 -40.46
N ASP A 352 34.24 -11.96 -40.39
CA ASP A 352 33.67 -12.63 -41.58
C ASP A 352 32.66 -11.73 -42.35
N GLY A 353 32.58 -10.44 -41.99
CA GLY A 353 31.81 -9.44 -42.76
C GLY A 353 30.64 -8.80 -41.99
N ARG A 354 30.56 -9.00 -40.66
CA ARG A 354 29.53 -8.41 -39.75
C ARG A 354 28.09 -8.80 -40.08
N ASN A 355 27.12 -8.15 -39.44
CA ASN A 355 25.69 -8.40 -39.61
C ASN A 355 25.34 -9.88 -39.66
N ARG A 356 25.82 -10.67 -38.71
CA ARG A 356 25.62 -12.12 -38.65
C ARG A 356 25.76 -12.66 -37.23
N LEU A 357 25.27 -13.87 -37.08
CA LEU A 357 25.48 -14.69 -35.91
C LEU A 357 26.56 -15.73 -36.17
N CYS A 358 27.44 -15.94 -35.19
CA CYS A 358 28.35 -17.08 -35.15
C CYS A 358 28.12 -17.84 -33.82
N LYS A 359 28.04 -19.18 -33.88
CA LYS A 359 27.94 -20.02 -32.69
C LYS A 359 29.33 -20.51 -32.27
N ALA A 360 29.58 -20.50 -30.95
CA ALA A 360 30.79 -21.09 -30.39
C ALA A 360 30.71 -22.64 -30.49
N PRO A 361 31.86 -23.30 -30.65
CA PRO A 361 31.95 -24.76 -30.65
C PRO A 361 31.64 -25.32 -29.27
#